data_32b87323ea653917d95b5da00b453e17
#
_entry.id   32b87323ea653917d95b5da00b453e17
#
_cell.length_a   1.000
_cell.length_b   1.000
_cell.length_c   1.000
_cell.angle_alpha   90.00
_cell.angle_beta   90.00
_cell.angle_gamma   90.00
#
_symmetry.space_group_name_H-M   'P 1'
#
loop_
_entity.id
_entity.type
_entity.pdbx_description
1 polymer ?
#
loop_
_entity_poly.entity_id
_entity_poly.type
_entity_poly.pdbx_seq_one_letter_code
_entity_poly.pdbx_strand_id
1 'polypeptide(L)'
;MKAVANTAATLAEVKAPAGAKPEPADPGAPTEEEKAQIAAWEAQDTAAKAYAKELESYITQFNTIREQAIQLVNDASYQGVNLLKGNTLKVVFNETRGNFLEVVGQDITEDIEVLKNPAAWTGMNDINASITLVTNGMTRLRSVSSELGNNYSIIQTRQNFTEALIDVLETGSDNLVLADMNEESANYLALQTRQQLAINSLSLASQSAQSILSLFN
;
A
#
# COMPACT_ATOMS: atom_id res chain seq x y z
N MET A 1 -8.20 -6.57 -17.19
CA MET A 1 -9.14 -7.71 -17.18
C MET A 1 -10.50 -7.36 -17.78
N LYS A 2 -11.28 -6.43 -17.22
CA LYS A 2 -12.65 -6.11 -17.72
C LYS A 2 -12.68 -5.68 -19.19
N ALA A 3 -11.76 -4.86 -19.65
CA ALA A 3 -11.67 -4.45 -21.05
C ALA A 3 -11.40 -5.65 -21.98
N VAL A 4 -10.48 -6.52 -21.61
CA VAL A 4 -10.15 -7.75 -22.35
C VAL A 4 -11.37 -8.68 -22.43
N ALA A 5 -12.07 -8.89 -21.31
CA ALA A 5 -13.28 -9.70 -21.27
C ALA A 5 -14.41 -9.10 -22.12
N ASN A 6 -14.59 -7.77 -22.10
CA ASN A 6 -15.59 -7.10 -22.95
C ASN A 6 -15.30 -7.28 -24.45
N THR A 7 -14.03 -7.19 -24.85
CA THR A 7 -13.65 -7.41 -26.25
C THR A 7 -13.85 -8.88 -26.65
N ALA A 8 -13.47 -9.82 -25.76
CA ALA A 8 -13.71 -11.23 -25.97
C ALA A 8 -15.22 -11.58 -26.12
N ALA A 9 -16.09 -10.86 -25.39
CA ALA A 9 -17.53 -11.06 -25.45
C ALA A 9 -18.10 -10.83 -26.87
N THR A 10 -17.59 -9.85 -27.60
CA THR A 10 -18.03 -9.58 -28.98
C THR A 10 -17.62 -10.68 -29.97
N LEU A 11 -16.51 -11.37 -29.68
CA LEU A 11 -15.98 -12.45 -30.52
C LEU A 11 -16.66 -13.80 -30.24
N ALA A 12 -17.15 -14.02 -29.04
CA ALA A 12 -17.80 -15.26 -28.62
C ALA A 12 -19.16 -15.50 -29.29
N GLU A 13 -19.73 -14.52 -30.02
CA GLU A 13 -20.97 -14.64 -30.77
C GLU A 13 -20.78 -15.36 -32.10
N VAL A 14 -19.53 -15.48 -32.62
CA VAL A 14 -19.25 -16.16 -33.88
C VAL A 14 -19.27 -17.67 -33.67
N LYS A 15 -20.29 -18.31 -34.19
CA LYS A 15 -20.42 -19.76 -34.13
C LYS A 15 -19.75 -20.42 -35.33
N ALA A 16 -19.13 -21.58 -35.08
CA ALA A 16 -18.74 -22.47 -36.16
C ALA A 16 -19.98 -22.94 -36.95
N PRO A 17 -19.82 -23.27 -38.24
CA PRO A 17 -20.93 -23.80 -39.04
C PRO A 17 -21.53 -25.05 -38.40
N ALA A 18 -22.84 -25.19 -38.46
CA ALA A 18 -23.53 -26.34 -37.91
C ALA A 18 -23.33 -27.56 -38.84
N GLY A 19 -22.83 -28.65 -38.24
CA GLY A 19 -22.68 -29.92 -38.96
C GLY A 19 -21.34 -30.11 -39.68
N ALA A 20 -21.19 -31.24 -40.29
CA ALA A 20 -20.02 -31.56 -41.10
C ALA A 20 -20.01 -30.74 -42.41
N LYS A 21 -18.82 -30.59 -42.99
CA LYS A 21 -18.67 -29.97 -44.31
C LYS A 21 -19.58 -30.63 -45.29
N PRO A 22 -20.38 -29.89 -46.09
CA PRO A 22 -21.19 -30.48 -47.14
C PRO A 22 -20.32 -31.23 -48.15
N GLU A 23 -20.71 -32.46 -48.46
CA GLU A 23 -20.08 -33.24 -49.55
C GLU A 23 -20.96 -33.20 -50.75
N PRO A 24 -20.42 -32.97 -51.96
CA PRO A 24 -21.19 -32.99 -53.16
C PRO A 24 -21.65 -34.42 -53.45
N ALA A 25 -22.83 -34.58 -54.08
CA ALA A 25 -23.41 -35.87 -54.44
C ALA A 25 -22.52 -36.63 -55.46
N ASP A 26 -21.87 -35.90 -56.38
CA ASP A 26 -20.84 -36.40 -57.26
C ASP A 26 -19.54 -35.62 -57.08
N PRO A 27 -18.47 -36.21 -56.46
CA PRO A 27 -17.19 -35.52 -56.24
C PRO A 27 -16.50 -35.05 -57.53
N GLY A 28 -16.81 -35.69 -58.69
CA GLY A 28 -16.22 -35.37 -59.98
C GLY A 28 -16.93 -34.27 -60.76
N ALA A 29 -18.21 -33.99 -60.43
CA ALA A 29 -19.05 -33.00 -61.13
C ALA A 29 -20.01 -32.27 -60.14
N PRO A 30 -19.52 -31.53 -59.09
CA PRO A 30 -20.39 -30.83 -58.20
C PRO A 30 -21.16 -29.72 -58.90
N THR A 31 -22.44 -29.59 -58.57
CA THR A 31 -23.30 -28.53 -59.08
C THR A 31 -22.85 -27.14 -58.56
N GLU A 32 -23.23 -26.06 -59.21
CA GLU A 32 -22.90 -24.70 -58.78
C GLU A 32 -23.51 -24.36 -57.39
N GLU A 33 -24.67 -24.93 -57.07
CA GLU A 33 -25.30 -24.80 -55.77
C GLU A 33 -24.50 -25.52 -54.70
N GLU A 34 -24.00 -26.72 -54.92
CA GLU A 34 -23.15 -27.48 -54.00
C GLU A 34 -21.82 -26.80 -53.81
N LYS A 35 -21.21 -26.27 -54.88
CA LYS A 35 -19.97 -25.46 -54.75
C LYS A 35 -20.18 -24.20 -53.86
N ALA A 36 -21.30 -23.51 -54.02
CA ALA A 36 -21.66 -22.33 -53.26
C ALA A 36 -21.87 -22.67 -51.76
N GLN A 37 -22.55 -23.81 -51.48
CA GLN A 37 -22.73 -24.27 -50.08
C GLN A 37 -21.42 -24.65 -49.41
N ILE A 38 -20.53 -25.37 -50.12
CA ILE A 38 -19.20 -25.73 -49.62
C ILE A 38 -18.37 -24.47 -49.34
N ALA A 39 -18.35 -23.50 -50.26
CA ALA A 39 -17.62 -22.26 -50.11
C ALA A 39 -18.14 -21.43 -48.93
N ALA A 40 -19.46 -21.37 -48.74
CA ALA A 40 -20.06 -20.68 -47.59
C ALA A 40 -19.68 -21.34 -46.25
N TRP A 41 -19.70 -22.68 -46.19
CA TRP A 41 -19.29 -23.44 -45.05
C TRP A 41 -17.81 -23.22 -44.72
N GLU A 42 -16.92 -23.28 -45.73
CA GLU A 42 -15.48 -23.04 -45.56
C GLU A 42 -15.16 -21.62 -45.09
N ALA A 43 -15.89 -20.63 -45.63
CA ALA A 43 -15.74 -19.25 -45.19
C ALA A 43 -16.15 -19.07 -43.71
N GLN A 44 -17.28 -19.68 -43.31
CA GLN A 44 -17.77 -19.64 -41.94
C GLN A 44 -16.84 -20.40 -40.98
N ASP A 45 -16.34 -21.57 -41.36
CA ASP A 45 -15.39 -22.37 -40.58
C ASP A 45 -14.06 -21.65 -40.40
N THR A 46 -13.55 -21.00 -41.45
CA THR A 46 -12.33 -20.19 -41.42
C THR A 46 -12.49 -18.99 -40.47
N ALA A 47 -13.61 -18.29 -40.57
CA ALA A 47 -13.94 -17.19 -39.69
C ALA A 47 -14.01 -17.66 -38.21
N ALA A 48 -14.72 -18.76 -37.95
CA ALA A 48 -14.85 -19.32 -36.62
C ALA A 48 -13.47 -19.71 -35.99
N LYS A 49 -12.59 -20.31 -36.80
CA LYS A 49 -11.21 -20.64 -36.36
C LYS A 49 -10.37 -19.39 -36.09
N ALA A 50 -10.51 -18.35 -36.90
CA ALA A 50 -9.83 -17.07 -36.65
C ALA A 50 -10.30 -16.44 -35.33
N TYR A 51 -11.62 -16.40 -35.11
CA TYR A 51 -12.18 -15.89 -33.84
C TYR A 51 -11.79 -16.75 -32.62
N ALA A 52 -11.77 -18.08 -32.77
CA ALA A 52 -11.32 -18.96 -31.68
C ALA A 52 -9.86 -18.67 -31.28
N LYS A 53 -8.98 -18.44 -32.23
CA LYS A 53 -7.58 -18.08 -32.00
C LYS A 53 -7.45 -16.71 -31.33
N GLU A 54 -8.25 -15.75 -31.76
CA GLU A 54 -8.27 -14.41 -31.13
C GLU A 54 -8.80 -14.46 -29.70
N LEU A 55 -9.87 -15.24 -29.46
CA LEU A 55 -10.42 -15.50 -28.15
C LEU A 55 -9.36 -16.12 -27.19
N GLU A 56 -8.61 -17.10 -27.66
CA GLU A 56 -7.49 -17.71 -26.91
C GLU A 56 -6.41 -16.68 -26.53
N SER A 57 -6.13 -15.74 -27.42
CA SER A 57 -5.24 -14.62 -27.13
C SER A 57 -5.77 -13.75 -26.00
N TYR A 58 -7.06 -13.43 -25.98
CA TYR A 58 -7.69 -12.66 -24.90
C TYR A 58 -7.72 -13.43 -23.58
N ILE A 59 -7.95 -14.73 -23.60
CA ILE A 59 -7.86 -15.59 -22.41
C ILE A 59 -6.44 -15.52 -21.83
N THR A 60 -5.43 -15.63 -22.66
CA THR A 60 -4.03 -15.54 -22.26
C THR A 60 -3.72 -14.18 -21.63
N GLN A 61 -4.12 -13.09 -22.27
CA GLN A 61 -3.95 -11.73 -21.74
C GLN A 61 -4.68 -11.55 -20.41
N PHE A 62 -5.90 -12.03 -20.29
CA PHE A 62 -6.68 -11.97 -19.06
C PHE A 62 -5.96 -12.68 -17.91
N ASN A 63 -5.48 -13.90 -18.14
CA ASN A 63 -4.75 -14.68 -17.16
C ASN A 63 -3.43 -14.01 -16.76
N THR A 64 -2.69 -13.46 -17.71
CA THR A 64 -1.45 -12.72 -17.44
C THR A 64 -1.70 -11.52 -16.53
N ILE A 65 -2.72 -10.72 -16.82
CA ILE A 65 -3.07 -9.55 -15.97
C ILE A 65 -3.53 -9.99 -14.59
N ARG A 66 -4.26 -11.12 -14.49
CA ARG A 66 -4.68 -11.69 -13.21
C ARG A 66 -3.47 -12.11 -12.35
N GLU A 67 -2.51 -12.84 -12.96
CA GLU A 67 -1.29 -13.26 -12.28
C GLU A 67 -0.46 -12.06 -11.80
N GLN A 68 -0.33 -11.03 -12.62
CA GLN A 68 0.33 -9.79 -12.24
C GLN A 68 -0.38 -9.10 -11.06
N ALA A 69 -1.72 -9.12 -11.04
CA ALA A 69 -2.49 -8.59 -9.92
C ALA A 69 -2.23 -9.36 -8.61
N ILE A 70 -2.14 -10.71 -8.68
CA ILE A 70 -1.79 -11.54 -7.53
C ILE A 70 -0.37 -11.24 -7.04
N GLN A 71 0.59 -11.11 -7.96
CA GLN A 71 1.96 -10.73 -7.60
C GLN A 71 2.01 -9.37 -6.91
N LEU A 72 1.29 -8.38 -7.44
CA LEU A 72 1.20 -7.05 -6.82
C LEU A 72 0.65 -7.11 -5.39
N VAL A 73 -0.37 -7.94 -5.14
CA VAL A 73 -0.89 -8.17 -3.78
C VAL A 73 0.16 -8.83 -2.89
N ASN A 74 0.91 -9.80 -3.42
CA ASN A 74 1.99 -10.46 -2.68
C ASN A 74 3.09 -9.49 -2.30
N ASP A 75 3.44 -8.58 -3.20
CA ASP A 75 4.51 -7.59 -3.03
C ASP A 75 4.10 -6.43 -2.11
N ALA A 76 2.80 -6.23 -1.87
CA ALA A 76 2.26 -5.19 -1.00
C ALA A 76 2.50 -5.46 0.50
N SER A 77 3.64 -6.09 0.85
CA SER A 77 4.05 -6.37 2.21
C SER A 77 5.08 -5.35 2.71
N TYR A 78 4.93 -4.92 3.95
CA TYR A 78 5.90 -4.06 4.64
C TYR A 78 6.27 -4.67 5.98
N GLN A 79 7.55 -4.91 6.23
CA GLN A 79 8.07 -5.54 7.46
C GLN A 79 7.37 -6.86 7.84
N GLY A 80 7.00 -7.65 6.83
CA GLY A 80 6.32 -8.95 7.04
C GLY A 80 4.81 -8.86 7.25
N VAL A 81 4.22 -7.66 7.24
CA VAL A 81 2.77 -7.44 7.33
C VAL A 81 2.22 -7.10 5.95
N ASN A 82 1.22 -7.86 5.51
CA ASN A 82 0.49 -7.60 4.27
C ASN A 82 -1.00 -7.48 4.57
N LEU A 83 -1.51 -6.24 4.58
CA LEU A 83 -2.92 -5.96 4.87
C LEU A 83 -3.88 -6.46 3.79
N LEU A 84 -3.39 -6.69 2.57
CA LEU A 84 -4.18 -7.25 1.47
C LEU A 84 -4.28 -8.79 1.51
N LYS A 85 -3.57 -9.43 2.46
CA LYS A 85 -3.64 -10.86 2.77
C LYS A 85 -4.25 -11.15 4.14
N GLY A 86 -4.98 -10.19 4.71
CA GLY A 86 -5.65 -10.36 5.98
C GLY A 86 -4.73 -10.26 7.20
N ASN A 87 -3.46 -9.87 7.06
CA ASN A 87 -2.63 -9.62 8.23
C ASN A 87 -3.12 -8.38 8.99
N THR A 88 -2.91 -8.37 10.30
CA THR A 88 -3.27 -7.27 11.16
C THR A 88 -2.05 -6.43 11.50
N LEU A 89 -2.15 -5.10 11.37
CA LEU A 89 -1.14 -4.15 11.78
C LEU A 89 -1.56 -3.48 13.08
N LYS A 90 -0.74 -3.61 14.12
CA LYS A 90 -0.94 -2.93 15.40
C LYS A 90 -0.06 -1.70 15.49
N VAL A 91 -0.66 -0.52 15.52
CA VAL A 91 0.01 0.77 15.69
C VAL A 91 -0.15 1.24 17.13
N VAL A 92 0.95 1.39 17.84
CA VAL A 92 0.97 1.79 19.26
C VAL A 92 1.24 3.30 19.36
N PHE A 93 0.49 4.00 20.22
CA PHE A 93 0.53 5.47 20.35
C PHE A 93 1.12 5.97 21.65
N ASN A 94 1.42 5.08 22.60
CA ASN A 94 1.98 5.47 23.91
C ASN A 94 3.08 4.49 24.34
N GLU A 95 3.95 4.96 25.23
CA GLU A 95 5.08 4.18 25.77
C GLU A 95 4.64 2.92 26.53
N THR A 96 3.51 3.00 27.24
CA THR A 96 2.94 1.88 28.02
C THR A 96 2.27 0.83 27.14
N ARG A 97 2.17 1.08 25.82
CA ARG A 97 1.52 0.19 24.81
C ARG A 97 0.06 -0.14 25.10
N GLY A 98 -0.58 0.61 26.02
CA GLY A 98 -1.98 0.46 26.36
C GLY A 98 -2.94 1.04 25.30
N ASN A 99 -2.49 2.09 24.59
CA ASN A 99 -3.26 2.73 23.52
C ASN A 99 -2.68 2.34 22.18
N PHE A 100 -3.48 1.64 21.39
CA PHE A 100 -3.11 1.20 20.05
C PHE A 100 -4.32 1.26 19.11
N LEU A 101 -4.03 1.33 17.83
CA LEU A 101 -4.98 1.09 16.74
C LEU A 101 -4.63 -0.23 16.08
N GLU A 102 -5.62 -1.07 15.96
CA GLU A 102 -5.50 -2.33 15.24
C GLU A 102 -6.13 -2.16 13.84
N VAL A 103 -5.29 -2.20 12.83
CA VAL A 103 -5.72 -2.16 11.42
C VAL A 103 -5.81 -3.60 10.94
N VAL A 104 -7.03 -4.09 10.81
CA VAL A 104 -7.30 -5.46 10.33
C VAL A 104 -7.22 -5.45 8.81
N GLY A 105 -6.33 -6.26 8.25
CA GLY A 105 -6.24 -6.47 6.81
C GLY A 105 -7.41 -7.30 6.29
N GLN A 106 -7.66 -7.20 4.99
CA GLN A 106 -8.65 -8.02 4.29
C GLN A 106 -7.97 -8.83 3.20
N ASP A 107 -8.23 -10.14 3.16
CA ASP A 107 -7.71 -10.98 2.11
C ASP A 107 -8.51 -10.75 0.81
N ILE A 108 -7.84 -10.16 -0.17
CA ILE A 108 -8.38 -9.94 -1.51
C ILE A 108 -7.83 -10.95 -2.54
N THR A 109 -6.93 -11.84 -2.11
CA THR A 109 -6.36 -12.86 -3.01
C THR A 109 -7.41 -13.84 -3.46
N GLU A 110 -8.33 -14.24 -2.57
CA GLU A 110 -9.45 -15.10 -2.92
C GLU A 110 -10.34 -14.49 -3.99
N ASP A 111 -10.61 -13.18 -3.94
CA ASP A 111 -11.42 -12.49 -4.96
C ASP A 111 -10.74 -12.50 -6.34
N ILE A 112 -9.40 -12.44 -6.36
CA ILE A 112 -8.62 -12.53 -7.59
C ILE A 112 -8.46 -13.99 -8.02
N GLU A 113 -8.37 -14.92 -7.08
CA GLU A 113 -8.27 -16.36 -7.36
C GLU A 113 -9.58 -16.96 -7.88
N VAL A 114 -10.73 -16.47 -7.45
CA VAL A 114 -12.05 -16.87 -8.00
C VAL A 114 -12.16 -16.49 -9.49
N LEU A 115 -11.37 -15.50 -9.95
CA LEU A 115 -11.16 -15.26 -11.38
C LEU A 115 -10.35 -16.39 -12.05
N LYS A 116 -10.03 -17.46 -11.30
CA LYS A 116 -9.15 -18.58 -11.63
C LYS A 116 -9.81 -19.54 -12.58
N ASN A 117 -10.43 -19.16 -13.56
CA ASN A 117 -10.56 -19.97 -14.76
C ASN A 117 -11.48 -19.37 -15.82
N PRO A 118 -10.95 -18.60 -16.71
CA PRO A 118 -11.37 -18.83 -18.05
C PRO A 118 -10.47 -19.93 -18.65
N ALA A 119 -10.46 -21.12 -18.03
CA ALA A 119 -9.84 -22.26 -18.69
C ALA A 119 -10.58 -22.57 -20.01
N ALA A 120 -11.77 -22.05 -20.17
CA ALA A 120 -12.46 -21.95 -21.43
C ALA A 120 -13.60 -20.93 -21.31
N TRP A 121 -13.44 -19.73 -21.84
CA TRP A 121 -14.60 -18.97 -22.24
C TRP A 121 -15.23 -19.73 -23.44
N THR A 122 -16.18 -20.60 -23.14
CA THR A 122 -16.88 -21.42 -24.16
C THR A 122 -18.04 -20.64 -24.79
N GLY A 123 -18.43 -19.52 -24.17
CA GLY A 123 -19.52 -18.69 -24.65
C GLY A 123 -19.65 -17.37 -23.88
N MET A 124 -20.61 -16.57 -24.33
CA MET A 124 -20.91 -15.24 -23.74
C MET A 124 -21.20 -15.29 -22.25
N ASN A 125 -21.82 -16.35 -21.74
CA ASN A 125 -22.17 -16.47 -20.33
C ASN A 125 -20.93 -16.54 -19.45
N ASP A 126 -19.89 -17.27 -19.87
CA ASP A 126 -18.65 -17.41 -19.10
C ASP A 126 -17.89 -16.09 -19.03
N ILE A 127 -17.89 -15.35 -20.14
CA ILE A 127 -17.26 -14.03 -20.23
C ILE A 127 -18.01 -13.02 -19.35
N ASN A 128 -19.35 -13.01 -19.39
CA ASN A 128 -20.16 -12.13 -18.55
C ASN A 128 -20.03 -12.45 -17.06
N ALA A 129 -19.91 -13.73 -16.70
CA ALA A 129 -19.60 -14.16 -15.35
C ALA A 129 -18.24 -13.61 -14.89
N SER A 130 -17.21 -13.70 -15.73
CA SER A 130 -15.87 -13.14 -15.46
C SER A 130 -15.90 -11.62 -15.32
N ILE A 131 -16.66 -10.91 -16.15
CA ILE A 131 -16.86 -9.46 -16.05
C ILE A 131 -17.52 -9.07 -14.71
N THR A 132 -18.53 -9.85 -14.31
CA THR A 132 -19.22 -9.64 -13.03
C THR A 132 -18.28 -9.84 -11.85
N LEU A 133 -17.50 -10.92 -11.84
CA LEU A 133 -16.50 -11.19 -10.80
C LEU A 133 -15.45 -10.09 -10.71
N VAL A 134 -14.90 -9.62 -11.84
CA VAL A 134 -13.96 -8.48 -11.87
C VAL A 134 -14.62 -7.22 -11.32
N THR A 135 -15.87 -6.96 -11.63
CA THR A 135 -16.60 -5.78 -11.15
C THR A 135 -16.81 -5.84 -9.64
N ASN A 136 -17.16 -7.00 -9.10
CA ASN A 136 -17.30 -7.23 -7.66
C ASN A 136 -15.97 -7.08 -6.93
N GLY A 137 -14.89 -7.68 -7.46
CA GLY A 137 -13.54 -7.51 -6.91
C GLY A 137 -13.08 -6.06 -6.89
N MET A 138 -13.35 -5.29 -7.95
CA MET A 138 -13.06 -3.85 -7.98
C MET A 138 -13.86 -3.06 -6.92
N THR A 139 -15.10 -3.43 -6.68
CA THR A 139 -15.93 -2.78 -5.65
C THR A 139 -15.39 -3.07 -4.26
N ARG A 140 -15.02 -4.33 -4.00
CA ARG A 140 -14.41 -4.74 -2.74
C ARG A 140 -13.05 -4.05 -2.53
N LEU A 141 -12.20 -3.98 -3.54
CA LEU A 141 -10.91 -3.28 -3.47
C LEU A 141 -11.08 -1.78 -3.12
N ARG A 142 -12.09 -1.13 -3.68
CA ARG A 142 -12.41 0.27 -3.33
C ARG A 142 -12.85 0.41 -1.88
N SER A 143 -13.65 -0.53 -1.37
CA SER A 143 -14.06 -0.55 0.05
C SER A 143 -12.85 -0.70 0.97
N VAL A 144 -11.98 -1.66 0.70
CA VAL A 144 -10.71 -1.87 1.44
C VAL A 144 -9.83 -0.62 1.40
N SER A 145 -9.66 -0.04 0.22
CA SER A 145 -8.87 1.19 0.05
C SER A 145 -9.45 2.36 0.86
N SER A 146 -10.77 2.50 0.92
CA SER A 146 -11.43 3.54 1.73
C SER A 146 -11.22 3.32 3.22
N GLU A 147 -11.32 2.06 3.69
CA GLU A 147 -11.10 1.70 5.08
C GLU A 147 -9.66 1.94 5.51
N LEU A 148 -8.69 1.52 4.70
CA LEU A 148 -7.27 1.79 4.94
C LEU A 148 -6.96 3.29 4.91
N GLY A 149 -7.60 4.06 4.02
CA GLY A 149 -7.49 5.52 3.97
C GLY A 149 -8.00 6.20 5.24
N ASN A 150 -9.12 5.73 5.79
CA ASN A 150 -9.64 6.21 7.08
C ASN A 150 -8.67 5.89 8.23
N ASN A 151 -8.18 4.66 8.30
CA ASN A 151 -7.21 4.24 9.31
C ASN A 151 -5.91 5.06 9.21
N TYR A 152 -5.41 5.31 8.00
CA TYR A 152 -4.25 6.17 7.77
C TYR A 152 -4.49 7.59 8.29
N SER A 153 -5.65 8.17 8.02
CA SER A 153 -6.01 9.52 8.51
C SER A 153 -6.05 9.59 10.04
N ILE A 154 -6.57 8.56 10.70
CA ILE A 154 -6.57 8.45 12.17
C ILE A 154 -5.13 8.38 12.69
N ILE A 155 -4.29 7.55 12.11
CA ILE A 155 -2.88 7.39 12.50
C ILE A 155 -2.15 8.73 12.36
N GLN A 156 -2.32 9.42 11.22
CA GLN A 156 -1.67 10.70 10.98
C GLN A 156 -2.12 11.79 11.95
N THR A 157 -3.41 11.85 12.25
CA THR A 157 -3.94 12.79 13.26
C THR A 157 -3.35 12.53 14.63
N ARG A 158 -3.25 11.25 15.02
CA ARG A 158 -2.64 10.86 16.30
C ARG A 158 -1.15 11.10 16.34
N GLN A 159 -0.44 10.88 15.25
CA GLN A 159 0.98 11.20 15.13
C GLN A 159 1.21 12.70 15.35
N ASN A 160 0.50 13.56 14.64
CA ASN A 160 0.60 15.01 14.80
C ASN A 160 0.29 15.46 16.23
N PHE A 161 -0.72 14.85 16.86
CA PHE A 161 -1.03 15.13 18.27
C PHE A 161 0.10 14.70 19.22
N THR A 162 0.68 13.53 18.98
CA THR A 162 1.79 13.00 19.82
C THR A 162 3.04 13.86 19.67
N GLU A 163 3.36 14.30 18.46
CA GLU A 163 4.48 15.23 18.21
C GLU A 163 4.27 16.55 18.95
N ALA A 164 3.09 17.16 18.85
CA ALA A 164 2.75 18.38 19.57
C ALA A 164 2.80 18.18 21.11
N LEU A 165 2.40 17.01 21.60
CA LEU A 165 2.50 16.69 23.03
C LEU A 165 3.95 16.55 23.48
N ILE A 166 4.82 15.94 22.66
CA ILE A 166 6.26 15.83 22.94
C ILE A 166 6.87 17.24 23.04
N ASP A 167 6.58 18.15 22.11
CA ASP A 167 7.08 19.51 22.11
C ASP A 167 6.66 20.28 23.38
N VAL A 168 5.41 20.10 23.82
CA VAL A 168 4.90 20.71 25.06
C VAL A 168 5.60 20.12 26.30
N LEU A 169 5.82 18.80 26.32
CA LEU A 169 6.51 18.13 27.42
C LEU A 169 8.00 18.49 27.49
N GLU A 170 8.68 18.61 26.33
CA GLU A 170 10.06 19.10 26.27
C GLU A 170 10.16 20.54 26.77
N THR A 171 9.28 21.44 26.27
CA THR A 171 9.23 22.83 26.75
C THR A 171 8.95 22.91 28.25
N GLY A 172 8.03 22.07 28.73
CA GLY A 172 7.72 21.98 30.16
C GLY A 172 8.90 21.48 30.99
N SER A 173 9.60 20.45 30.49
CA SER A 173 10.81 19.92 31.14
C SER A 173 11.93 20.96 31.18
N ASP A 174 12.16 21.64 30.06
CA ASP A 174 13.17 22.70 29.98
C ASP A 174 12.87 23.83 30.98
N ASN A 175 11.63 24.27 31.05
CA ASN A 175 11.22 25.32 32.02
C ASN A 175 11.37 24.88 33.49
N LEU A 176 11.32 23.56 33.76
CA LEU A 176 11.53 23.04 35.14
C LEU A 176 13.02 22.84 35.50
N VAL A 177 13.85 22.58 34.50
CA VAL A 177 15.27 22.20 34.69
C VAL A 177 16.22 23.35 34.39
N LEU A 178 15.88 24.23 33.46
CA LEU A 178 16.68 25.39 33.11
C LEU A 178 16.62 26.41 34.25
N ALA A 179 17.78 26.73 34.81
CA ALA A 179 17.92 27.81 35.78
C ALA A 179 17.61 29.16 35.11
N ASP A 180 17.01 30.08 35.89
CA ASP A 180 16.88 31.47 35.43
C ASP A 180 18.29 32.06 35.23
N MET A 181 18.64 32.30 33.97
CA MET A 181 19.98 32.82 33.61
C MET A 181 20.27 34.17 34.25
N ASN A 182 19.25 34.97 34.53
CA ASN A 182 19.44 36.27 35.20
C ASN A 182 19.78 36.06 36.70
N GLU A 183 19.08 35.15 37.36
CA GLU A 183 19.36 34.81 38.75
C GLU A 183 20.72 34.13 38.88
N GLU A 184 21.05 33.19 38.02
CA GLU A 184 22.33 32.48 38.06
C GLU A 184 23.51 33.43 37.71
N SER A 185 23.34 34.36 36.77
CA SER A 185 24.32 35.39 36.44
C SER A 185 24.55 36.34 37.66
N ALA A 186 23.48 36.72 38.34
CA ALA A 186 23.59 37.54 39.56
C ALA A 186 24.30 36.78 40.72
N ASN A 187 23.97 35.50 40.90
CA ASN A 187 24.62 34.62 41.86
C ASN A 187 26.11 34.42 41.54
N TYR A 188 26.46 34.24 40.27
CA TYR A 188 27.84 34.13 39.80
C TYR A 188 28.64 35.37 40.07
N LEU A 189 28.12 36.57 39.76
CA LEU A 189 28.74 37.86 40.05
C LEU A 189 28.91 38.07 41.55
N ALA A 190 27.89 37.70 42.36
CA ALA A 190 27.98 37.80 43.81
C ALA A 190 29.06 36.86 44.39
N LEU A 191 29.16 35.63 43.87
CA LEU A 191 30.22 34.67 44.25
C LEU A 191 31.61 35.18 43.87
N GLN A 192 31.78 35.71 42.67
CA GLN A 192 33.03 36.29 42.20
C GLN A 192 33.47 37.47 43.07
N THR A 193 32.52 38.35 43.41
CA THR A 193 32.78 39.49 44.30
C THR A 193 33.19 39.02 45.71
N ARG A 194 32.49 38.02 46.28
CA ARG A 194 32.84 37.42 47.58
C ARG A 194 34.22 36.78 47.55
N GLN A 195 34.56 36.08 46.47
CA GLN A 195 35.88 35.48 46.28
C GLN A 195 37.00 36.57 46.27
N GLN A 196 36.78 37.66 45.54
CA GLN A 196 37.72 38.77 45.48
C GLN A 196 37.88 39.45 46.86
N LEU A 197 36.77 39.67 47.58
CA LEU A 197 36.80 40.22 48.96
C LEU A 197 37.50 39.28 49.92
N ALA A 198 37.31 37.96 49.83
CA ALA A 198 37.99 36.98 50.68
C ALA A 198 39.46 36.94 50.39
N ILE A 199 39.93 37.03 49.15
CA ILE A 199 41.38 37.13 48.83
C ILE A 199 41.95 38.38 49.34
N ASN A 200 41.27 39.53 49.16
CA ASN A 200 41.75 40.82 49.70
C ASN A 200 41.80 40.82 51.24
N SER A 201 40.79 40.27 51.92
CA SER A 201 40.75 40.16 53.39
C SER A 201 41.87 39.26 53.94
N LEU A 202 42.13 38.12 53.24
CA LEU A 202 43.21 37.21 53.60
C LEU A 202 44.59 37.87 53.42
N SER A 203 44.77 38.64 52.35
CA SER A 203 45.98 39.41 52.08
C SER A 203 46.21 40.46 53.21
N LEU A 204 45.17 41.22 53.59
CA LEU A 204 45.20 42.18 54.63
C LEU A 204 45.55 41.52 56.03
N ALA A 205 44.94 40.40 56.35
CA ALA A 205 45.18 39.62 57.54
C ALA A 205 46.62 39.10 57.55
N SER A 206 47.16 38.64 56.45
CA SER A 206 48.55 38.21 56.32
C SER A 206 49.53 39.37 56.53
N GLN A 207 49.24 40.53 55.89
CA GLN A 207 50.04 41.74 56.09
C GLN A 207 50.02 42.24 57.58
N SER A 208 48.83 42.18 58.19
CA SER A 208 48.72 42.54 59.63
C SER A 208 49.52 41.60 60.55
N ALA A 209 49.48 40.28 60.25
CA ALA A 209 50.29 39.29 60.97
C ALA A 209 51.80 39.53 60.79
N GLN A 210 52.23 39.87 59.57
CA GLN A 210 53.63 40.22 59.28
C GLN A 210 54.04 41.52 59.98
N SER A 211 53.19 42.53 60.06
CA SER A 211 53.43 43.77 60.71
C SER A 211 53.60 43.57 62.26
N ILE A 212 52.81 42.69 62.87
CA ILE A 212 52.95 42.33 64.26
C ILE A 212 54.25 41.58 64.47
N LEU A 213 54.64 40.68 63.65
CA LEU A 213 55.92 39.95 63.73
C LEU A 213 57.14 40.90 63.61
N SER A 214 57.03 41.96 62.77
CA SER A 214 58.07 42.95 62.58
C SER A 214 58.22 43.91 63.80
N LEU A 215 57.24 43.98 64.70
CA LEU A 215 57.29 44.78 65.93
C LEU A 215 57.95 44.02 67.07
N PHE A 216 58.07 42.68 66.98
CA PHE A 216 58.70 41.81 67.96
C PHE A 216 60.14 41.38 67.59
N ASN A 217 60.64 41.84 66.46
CA ASN A 217 62.04 41.71 66.01
C ASN A 217 62.73 43.11 66.07
#